data_e190b7d7957935546057fe40fbb4a4ff
#
_entry.id   e190b7d7957935546057fe40fbb4a4ff
#
_cell.length_a   1.000
_cell.length_b   1.000
_cell.length_c   1.000
_cell.angle_alpha   90.00
_cell.angle_beta   90.00
_cell.angle_gamma   90.00
#
_symmetry.space_group_name_H-M   'P 1'
#
loop_
_entity.id
_entity.type
_entity.pdbx_description
1 polymer ?
#
loop_
_entity_poly.entity_id
_entity_poly.type
_entity_poly.pdbx_seq_one_letter_code
_entity_poly.pdbx_strand_id
1 'polypeptide(L)'
;MALEYHVINALVEDKPVVLQKVAGLFTRRGFNIDSITVGESEVEGLARMIITVKADQKLLEQVTKQLNKLVDVIKIKDITENAVKRELCLVKVNIPNEKARAEIMQYVNIFRAKIVDVCEEALIIEITGDIEKIDAFLSLLKGYGIKKISRTGLTAMSRGFRS
;
A
#
# COMPACT_ATOMS: atom_id res chain seq x y z
N MET A 1 13.04 -9.31 19.33
CA MET A 1 13.36 -9.38 17.91
C MET A 1 12.83 -8.12 17.24
N ALA A 2 13.54 -7.59 16.25
CA ALA A 2 13.07 -6.40 15.54
C ALA A 2 11.81 -6.75 14.74
N LEU A 3 10.82 -5.84 14.72
CA LEU A 3 9.65 -5.97 13.86
C LEU A 3 10.07 -5.58 12.44
N GLU A 4 9.89 -6.49 11.50
CA GLU A 4 10.16 -6.29 10.09
C GLU A 4 8.86 -6.09 9.32
N TYR A 5 8.96 -5.45 8.16
CA TYR A 5 7.82 -5.19 7.31
C TYR A 5 7.62 -6.33 6.32
N HIS A 6 6.51 -7.04 6.43
CA HIS A 6 6.18 -8.18 5.60
C HIS A 6 5.02 -7.89 4.65
N VAL A 7 5.09 -8.50 3.47
CA VAL A 7 4.08 -8.40 2.41
C VAL A 7 3.53 -9.79 2.10
N ILE A 8 2.28 -10.00 2.45
CA ILE A 8 1.56 -11.26 2.24
C ILE A 8 0.64 -11.13 1.04
N ASN A 9 0.81 -12.02 0.07
CA ASN A 9 -0.10 -12.18 -1.07
C ASN A 9 -1.05 -13.35 -0.79
N ALA A 10 -2.34 -13.07 -0.74
CA ALA A 10 -3.38 -14.06 -0.56
C ALA A 10 -4.31 -14.09 -1.78
N LEU A 11 -4.49 -15.27 -2.37
CA LEU A 11 -5.53 -15.54 -3.36
C LEU A 11 -6.74 -16.10 -2.63
N VAL A 12 -7.88 -15.46 -2.76
CA VAL A 12 -9.09 -15.75 -1.98
C VAL A 12 -10.31 -15.81 -2.88
N GLU A 13 -11.40 -16.46 -2.42
CA GLU A 13 -12.68 -16.35 -3.09
C GLU A 13 -13.18 -14.90 -3.09
N ASP A 14 -13.73 -14.44 -4.22
CA ASP A 14 -14.30 -13.10 -4.34
C ASP A 14 -15.73 -13.08 -3.79
N LYS A 15 -15.82 -13.01 -2.47
CA LYS A 15 -17.10 -12.98 -1.73
C LYS A 15 -17.10 -11.88 -0.68
N PRO A 16 -18.24 -11.22 -0.43
CA PRO A 16 -18.33 -10.08 0.49
C PRO A 16 -17.80 -10.35 1.91
N VAL A 17 -17.89 -11.59 2.38
CA VAL A 17 -17.54 -11.98 3.76
C VAL A 17 -16.04 -12.21 3.95
N VAL A 18 -15.28 -12.42 2.88
CA VAL A 18 -13.87 -12.88 2.97
C VAL A 18 -12.98 -11.82 3.58
N LEU A 19 -13.11 -10.58 3.14
CA LEU A 19 -12.35 -9.46 3.73
C LEU A 19 -12.61 -9.31 5.23
N GLN A 20 -13.87 -9.46 5.65
CA GLN A 20 -14.25 -9.40 7.07
C GLN A 20 -13.63 -10.55 7.88
N LYS A 21 -13.61 -11.77 7.33
CA LYS A 21 -12.98 -12.93 7.98
C LYS A 21 -11.48 -12.72 8.15
N VAL A 22 -10.80 -12.25 7.10
CA VAL A 22 -9.37 -11.95 7.13
C VAL A 22 -9.07 -10.85 8.15
N ALA A 23 -9.73 -9.71 8.07
CA ALA A 23 -9.55 -8.61 9.03
C ALA A 23 -9.86 -9.03 10.47
N GLY A 24 -10.92 -9.78 10.69
CA GLY A 24 -11.31 -10.31 12.00
C GLY A 24 -10.27 -11.26 12.60
N LEU A 25 -9.55 -12.02 11.78
CA LEU A 25 -8.47 -12.88 12.22
C LEU A 25 -7.30 -12.05 12.79
N PHE A 26 -6.89 -11.00 12.13
CA PHE A 26 -5.84 -10.10 12.60
C PHE A 26 -6.28 -9.41 13.90
N THR A 27 -7.50 -8.90 13.95
CA THR A 27 -8.05 -8.22 15.15
C THR A 27 -8.07 -9.15 16.37
N ARG A 28 -8.57 -10.38 16.23
CA ARG A 28 -8.64 -11.35 17.35
C ARG A 28 -7.28 -11.74 17.90
N ARG A 29 -6.23 -11.60 17.11
CA ARG A 29 -4.86 -11.94 17.49
C ARG A 29 -4.03 -10.72 17.92
N GLY A 30 -4.64 -9.52 17.89
CA GLY A 30 -3.95 -8.30 18.26
C GLY A 30 -2.89 -7.85 17.21
N PHE A 31 -3.02 -8.30 15.97
CA PHE A 31 -2.12 -7.92 14.89
C PHE A 31 -2.63 -6.66 14.20
N ASN A 32 -1.74 -5.71 13.97
CA ASN A 32 -2.07 -4.52 13.21
C ASN A 32 -1.77 -4.75 11.72
N ILE A 33 -2.75 -4.44 10.87
CA ILE A 33 -2.58 -4.38 9.42
C ILE A 33 -2.15 -2.96 9.09
N ASP A 34 -0.98 -2.80 8.44
CA ASP A 34 -0.53 -1.48 7.98
C ASP A 34 -1.29 -1.05 6.72
N SER A 35 -1.47 -1.97 5.77
CA SER A 35 -2.34 -1.75 4.62
C SER A 35 -2.92 -3.06 4.08
N ILE A 36 -4.04 -2.96 3.41
CA ILE A 36 -4.68 -4.06 2.68
C ILE A 36 -5.23 -3.51 1.37
N THR A 37 -4.88 -4.17 0.26
CA THR A 37 -5.47 -3.92 -1.05
C THR A 37 -6.14 -5.19 -1.53
N VAL A 38 -7.30 -5.03 -2.15
CA VAL A 38 -8.10 -6.15 -2.69
C VAL A 38 -8.54 -5.79 -4.11
N GLY A 39 -8.41 -6.71 -5.03
CA GLY A 39 -8.87 -6.55 -6.39
C GLY A 39 -9.13 -7.90 -7.04
N GLU A 40 -9.88 -7.90 -8.15
CA GLU A 40 -10.09 -9.09 -8.96
C GLU A 40 -8.76 -9.70 -9.38
N SER A 41 -8.69 -11.02 -9.39
CA SER A 41 -7.52 -11.75 -9.89
C SER A 41 -7.70 -12.15 -11.35
N GLU A 42 -6.65 -12.76 -11.92
CA GLU A 42 -6.67 -13.36 -13.26
C GLU A 42 -7.57 -14.58 -13.37
N VAL A 43 -8.08 -15.10 -12.26
CA VAL A 43 -8.99 -16.24 -12.21
C VAL A 43 -10.36 -15.72 -11.82
N GLU A 44 -11.36 -16.00 -12.65
CA GLU A 44 -12.76 -15.61 -12.40
C GLU A 44 -13.27 -16.16 -11.06
N GLY A 45 -13.95 -15.32 -10.29
CA GLY A 45 -14.46 -15.66 -8.95
C GLY A 45 -13.41 -15.63 -7.84
N LEU A 46 -12.16 -15.25 -8.13
CA LEU A 46 -11.12 -15.07 -7.14
C LEU A 46 -10.62 -13.63 -7.08
N ALA A 47 -10.29 -13.18 -5.87
CA ALA A 47 -9.68 -11.90 -5.59
C ALA A 47 -8.26 -12.08 -5.05
N ARG A 48 -7.41 -11.09 -5.30
CA ARG A 48 -6.07 -11.01 -4.75
C ARG A 48 -6.02 -9.96 -3.66
N MET A 49 -5.57 -10.36 -2.48
CA MET A 49 -5.31 -9.45 -1.36
C MET A 49 -3.81 -9.31 -1.16
N ILE A 50 -3.33 -8.07 -1.05
CA ILE A 50 -1.98 -7.77 -0.58
C ILE A 50 -2.09 -7.15 0.79
N ILE A 51 -1.56 -7.84 1.78
CA ILE A 51 -1.64 -7.44 3.19
C ILE A 51 -0.23 -7.10 3.65
N THR A 52 -0.05 -5.93 4.25
CA THR A 52 1.22 -5.52 4.82
C THR A 52 1.11 -5.46 6.34
N VAL A 53 2.09 -6.05 7.01
CA VAL A 53 2.14 -6.14 8.47
C VAL A 53 3.55 -5.89 8.98
N LYS A 54 3.67 -5.31 10.17
CA LYS A 54 4.92 -5.30 10.93
C LYS A 54 4.91 -6.46 11.90
N ALA A 55 5.81 -7.41 11.71
CA ALA A 55 5.86 -8.63 12.49
C ALA A 55 7.30 -9.12 12.66
N ASP A 56 7.55 -9.91 13.69
CA ASP A 56 8.70 -10.78 13.72
C ASP A 56 8.38 -12.10 12.99
N GLN A 57 9.39 -12.91 12.73
CA GLN A 57 9.24 -14.17 11.99
C GLN A 57 8.22 -15.12 12.62
N LYS A 58 8.18 -15.20 13.96
CA LYS A 58 7.25 -16.06 14.69
C LYS A 58 5.79 -15.61 14.48
N LEU A 59 5.58 -14.30 14.52
CA LEU A 59 4.28 -13.70 14.31
C LEU A 59 3.80 -13.89 12.87
N LEU A 60 4.70 -13.69 11.90
CA LEU A 60 4.42 -13.93 10.47
C LEU A 60 3.98 -15.37 10.21
N GLU A 61 4.68 -16.35 10.78
CA GLU A 61 4.31 -17.77 10.67
C GLU A 61 2.93 -18.05 11.27
N GLN A 62 2.62 -17.47 12.42
CA GLN A 62 1.30 -17.61 13.05
C GLN A 62 0.19 -17.04 12.17
N VAL A 63 0.38 -15.83 11.64
CA VAL A 63 -0.58 -15.18 10.73
C VAL A 63 -0.80 -16.05 9.50
N THR A 64 0.26 -16.49 8.85
CA THR A 64 0.20 -17.32 7.65
C THR A 64 -0.52 -18.65 7.91
N LYS A 65 -0.20 -19.33 9.02
CA LYS A 65 -0.88 -20.57 9.43
C LYS A 65 -2.39 -20.36 9.67
N GLN A 66 -2.76 -19.24 10.28
CA GLN A 66 -4.17 -18.96 10.57
C GLN A 66 -4.94 -18.56 9.31
N LEU A 67 -4.35 -17.79 8.42
CA LEU A 67 -4.95 -17.46 7.12
C LEU A 67 -5.21 -18.71 6.29
N ASN A 68 -4.26 -19.66 6.26
CA ASN A 68 -4.40 -20.94 5.55
C ASN A 68 -5.53 -21.84 6.09
N LYS A 69 -6.06 -21.57 7.29
CA LYS A 69 -7.22 -22.31 7.85
C LYS A 69 -8.56 -21.77 7.39
N LEU A 70 -8.59 -20.59 6.79
CA LEU A 70 -9.82 -20.03 6.24
C LEU A 70 -10.18 -20.76 4.95
N VAL A 71 -11.39 -21.29 4.87
CA VAL A 71 -11.89 -22.08 3.71
C VAL A 71 -11.86 -21.25 2.43
N ASP A 72 -12.14 -19.95 2.55
CA ASP A 72 -12.19 -19.03 1.42
C ASP A 72 -10.78 -18.59 0.93
N VAL A 73 -9.72 -19.05 1.59
CA VAL A 73 -8.33 -18.72 1.21
C VAL A 73 -7.75 -19.88 0.39
N ILE A 74 -7.44 -19.61 -0.86
CA ILE A 74 -6.95 -20.60 -1.83
C ILE A 74 -5.43 -20.78 -1.73
N LYS A 75 -4.69 -19.67 -1.65
CA LYS A 75 -3.22 -19.69 -1.60
C LYS A 75 -2.71 -18.47 -0.85
N ILE A 76 -1.68 -18.67 -0.05
CA ILE A 76 -0.94 -17.60 0.63
C ILE A 76 0.54 -17.72 0.30
N LYS A 77 1.19 -16.58 0.10
CA LYS A 77 2.62 -16.48 -0.10
C LYS A 77 3.16 -15.23 0.56
N ASP A 78 4.23 -15.37 1.32
CA ASP A 78 5.07 -14.23 1.69
C ASP A 78 5.88 -13.81 0.47
N ILE A 79 5.74 -12.56 0.06
CA ILE A 79 6.43 -11.94 -1.08
C ILE A 79 7.25 -10.73 -0.66
N THR A 80 7.63 -10.67 0.60
CA THR A 80 8.43 -9.58 1.16
C THR A 80 9.70 -9.35 0.36
N GLU A 81 10.38 -10.44 0.03
CA GLU A 81 11.54 -10.42 -0.85
C GLU A 81 11.14 -10.67 -2.32
N ASN A 82 11.95 -10.19 -3.23
CA ASN A 82 11.83 -10.44 -4.67
C ASN A 82 10.45 -10.14 -5.28
N ALA A 83 9.83 -9.01 -4.88
CA ALA A 83 8.57 -8.54 -5.43
C ALA A 83 8.69 -7.14 -6.05
N VAL A 84 7.84 -6.84 -7.00
CA VAL A 84 7.52 -5.46 -7.42
C VAL A 84 6.46 -4.95 -6.47
N LYS A 85 6.71 -3.83 -5.82
CA LYS A 85 5.83 -3.19 -4.84
C LYS A 85 5.46 -1.81 -5.34
N ARG A 86 4.18 -1.47 -5.33
CA ARG A 86 3.69 -0.15 -5.77
C ARG A 86 2.53 0.30 -4.89
N GLU A 87 2.48 1.59 -4.68
CA GLU A 87 1.39 2.29 -4.04
C GLU A 87 1.09 3.56 -4.82
N LEU A 88 -0.17 3.95 -4.91
CA LEU A 88 -0.60 5.24 -5.43
C LEU A 88 -1.00 6.15 -4.27
N CYS A 89 -0.48 7.36 -4.28
CA CYS A 89 -0.82 8.40 -3.31
C CYS A 89 -1.32 9.65 -4.03
N LEU A 90 -2.44 10.18 -3.54
CA LEU A 90 -2.92 11.51 -3.86
C LEU A 90 -2.64 12.43 -2.68
N VAL A 91 -1.93 13.52 -2.92
CA VAL A 91 -1.63 14.52 -1.89
C VAL A 91 -2.10 15.90 -2.33
N LYS A 92 -2.88 16.56 -1.47
CA LYS A 92 -3.25 17.96 -1.62
C LYS A 92 -2.30 18.80 -0.78
N VAL A 93 -1.53 19.67 -1.45
CA VAL A 93 -0.54 20.55 -0.82
C VAL A 93 -0.90 22.00 -1.05
N ASN A 94 -0.67 22.83 -0.04
CA ASN A 94 -0.86 24.27 -0.10
C ASN A 94 0.23 24.95 -0.94
N ILE A 95 -0.14 26.03 -1.64
CA ILE A 95 0.79 26.90 -2.39
C ILE A 95 0.73 28.30 -1.78
N PRO A 96 1.60 28.63 -0.85
CA PRO A 96 1.58 29.94 -0.20
C PRO A 96 2.01 31.09 -1.13
N ASN A 97 2.79 30.80 -2.17
CA ASN A 97 3.32 31.79 -3.14
C ASN A 97 3.87 31.12 -4.39
N GLU A 98 4.23 31.92 -5.41
CA GLU A 98 4.76 31.44 -6.68
C GLU A 98 6.11 30.71 -6.54
N LYS A 99 6.96 31.12 -5.59
CA LYS A 99 8.22 30.42 -5.31
C LYS A 99 7.96 28.99 -4.86
N ALA A 100 7.05 28.80 -3.92
CA ALA A 100 6.64 27.48 -3.44
C ALA A 100 6.04 26.63 -4.58
N ARG A 101 5.23 27.24 -5.46
CA ARG A 101 4.71 26.58 -6.65
C ARG A 101 5.83 26.02 -7.53
N ALA A 102 6.82 26.86 -7.85
CA ALA A 102 7.96 26.47 -8.67
C ALA A 102 8.78 25.34 -8.05
N GLU A 103 9.05 25.39 -6.74
CA GLU A 103 9.78 24.37 -6.02
C GLU A 103 9.01 23.03 -5.99
N ILE A 104 7.70 23.06 -5.73
CA ILE A 104 6.86 21.87 -5.73
C ILE A 104 6.82 21.23 -7.13
N MET A 105 6.75 22.04 -8.20
CA MET A 105 6.81 21.54 -9.58
C MET A 105 8.13 20.85 -9.89
N GLN A 106 9.26 21.34 -9.33
CA GLN A 106 10.55 20.66 -9.46
C GLN A 106 10.52 19.28 -8.77
N TYR A 107 9.98 19.18 -7.55
CA TYR A 107 9.82 17.88 -6.88
C TYR A 107 8.92 16.93 -7.65
N VAL A 108 7.81 17.42 -8.22
CA VAL A 108 6.93 16.63 -9.08
C VAL A 108 7.72 16.01 -10.24
N ASN A 109 8.58 16.78 -10.90
CA ASN A 109 9.40 16.30 -12.01
C ASN A 109 10.47 15.29 -11.56
N ILE A 110 11.20 15.58 -10.46
CA ILE A 110 12.26 14.70 -9.92
C ILE A 110 11.68 13.34 -9.54
N PHE A 111 10.54 13.32 -8.85
CA PHE A 111 9.88 12.09 -8.41
C PHE A 111 9.01 11.44 -9.47
N ARG A 112 8.93 12.03 -10.67
CA ARG A 112 8.04 11.57 -11.76
C ARG A 112 6.59 11.42 -11.29
N ALA A 113 6.15 12.38 -10.49
CA ALA A 113 4.76 12.53 -10.06
C ALA A 113 3.97 13.31 -11.12
N LYS A 114 2.66 13.43 -10.93
CA LYS A 114 1.77 14.16 -11.84
C LYS A 114 0.91 15.12 -11.06
N ILE A 115 0.76 16.35 -11.58
CA ILE A 115 -0.25 17.28 -11.07
C ILE A 115 -1.57 16.90 -11.73
N VAL A 116 -2.59 16.59 -10.93
CA VAL A 116 -3.91 16.13 -11.41
C VAL A 116 -5.02 17.15 -11.17
N ASP A 117 -4.76 18.14 -10.30
CA ASP A 117 -5.67 19.27 -10.09
C ASP A 117 -4.88 20.52 -9.64
N VAL A 118 -5.30 21.67 -10.11
CA VAL A 118 -4.65 22.96 -9.84
C VAL A 118 -5.71 24.00 -9.43
N CYS A 119 -5.48 24.66 -8.30
CA CYS A 119 -6.18 25.90 -7.95
C CYS A 119 -5.19 26.95 -7.47
N GLU A 120 -5.66 28.18 -7.18
CA GLU A 120 -4.77 29.28 -6.78
C GLU A 120 -3.95 28.96 -5.52
N GLU A 121 -4.59 28.28 -4.56
CA GLU A 121 -4.03 28.06 -3.23
C GLU A 121 -3.47 26.65 -3.01
N ALA A 122 -3.70 25.70 -3.93
CA ALA A 122 -3.34 24.32 -3.72
C ALA A 122 -3.14 23.53 -5.03
N LEU A 123 -2.36 22.45 -4.93
CA LEU A 123 -2.23 21.41 -5.97
C LEU A 123 -2.68 20.06 -5.42
N ILE A 124 -3.27 19.24 -6.28
CA ILE A 124 -3.38 17.79 -6.02
C ILE A 124 -2.36 17.10 -6.91
N ILE A 125 -1.50 16.31 -6.26
CA ILE A 125 -0.42 15.60 -6.92
C ILE A 125 -0.64 14.10 -6.74
N GLU A 126 -0.56 13.36 -7.85
CA GLU A 126 -0.54 11.91 -7.90
C GLU A 126 0.90 11.43 -7.95
N ILE A 127 1.26 10.51 -7.07
CA ILE A 127 2.55 9.83 -7.10
C ILE A 127 2.38 8.33 -6.95
N THR A 128 3.12 7.56 -7.75
CA THR A 128 3.18 6.11 -7.69
C THR A 128 4.62 5.66 -7.47
N GLY A 129 4.81 4.70 -6.59
CA GLY A 129 6.11 4.14 -6.27
C GLY A 129 6.05 3.13 -5.14
N ASP A 130 7.22 2.75 -4.64
CA ASP A 130 7.34 2.07 -3.35
C ASP A 130 7.09 3.04 -2.19
N ILE A 131 6.97 2.48 -0.99
CA ILE A 131 6.68 3.26 0.23
C ILE A 131 7.76 4.32 0.48
N GLU A 132 9.03 3.97 0.29
CA GLU A 132 10.17 4.85 0.56
C GLU A 132 10.14 6.08 -0.36
N LYS A 133 9.87 5.89 -1.64
CA LYS A 133 9.73 6.99 -2.61
C LYS A 133 8.59 7.92 -2.22
N ILE A 134 7.43 7.37 -1.87
CA ILE A 134 6.24 8.16 -1.50
C ILE A 134 6.51 8.93 -0.20
N ASP A 135 7.07 8.29 0.80
CA ASP A 135 7.37 8.93 2.09
C ASP A 135 8.44 10.03 1.95
N ALA A 136 9.46 9.83 1.11
CA ALA A 136 10.44 10.86 0.78
C ALA A 136 9.78 12.08 0.12
N PHE A 137 8.90 11.85 -0.85
CA PHE A 137 8.17 12.92 -1.52
C PHE A 137 7.26 13.70 -0.55
N LEU A 138 6.48 12.99 0.27
CA LEU A 138 5.61 13.61 1.27
C LEU A 138 6.41 14.42 2.31
N SER A 139 7.59 13.95 2.70
CA SER A 139 8.49 14.66 3.61
C SER A 139 8.92 16.02 3.06
N LEU A 140 9.22 16.12 1.77
CA LEU A 140 9.55 17.39 1.12
C LEU A 140 8.36 18.36 1.06
N LEU A 141 7.15 17.83 0.93
CA LEU A 141 5.94 18.65 0.87
C LEU A 141 5.46 19.16 2.23
N LYS A 142 5.88 18.56 3.34
CA LYS A 142 5.44 18.96 4.70
C LYS A 142 5.65 20.43 4.98
N GLY A 143 6.77 21.00 4.54
CA GLY A 143 7.13 22.41 4.76
C GLY A 143 6.16 23.42 4.12
N TYR A 144 5.43 23.02 3.08
CA TYR A 144 4.45 23.87 2.38
C TYR A 144 3.03 23.77 2.97
N GLY A 145 2.77 22.76 3.77
CA GLY A 145 1.48 22.46 4.38
C GLY A 145 0.65 21.49 3.57
N ILE A 146 0.69 20.22 3.98
CA ILE A 146 -0.15 19.16 3.42
C ILE A 146 -1.57 19.31 3.98
N LYS A 147 -2.57 19.42 3.10
CA LYS A 147 -3.98 19.54 3.45
C LYS A 147 -4.65 18.18 3.63
N LYS A 148 -4.40 17.25 2.70
CA LYS A 148 -4.97 15.89 2.69
C LYS A 148 -4.04 14.92 2.01
N ILE A 149 -4.06 13.67 2.45
CA ILE A 149 -3.39 12.53 1.83
C ILE A 149 -4.40 11.40 1.70
N SER A 150 -4.42 10.76 0.53
CA SER A 150 -5.14 9.51 0.28
C SER A 150 -4.18 8.51 -0.34
N ARG A 151 -4.05 7.34 0.27
CA ARG A 151 -3.16 6.27 -0.18
C ARG A 151 -3.96 5.00 -0.45
N THR A 152 -3.62 4.27 -1.50
CA THR A 152 -4.25 2.98 -1.81
C THR A 152 -3.84 1.88 -0.83
N GLY A 153 -2.69 2.00 -0.21
CA GLY A 153 -1.97 0.87 0.34
C GLY A 153 -1.14 0.16 -0.73
N LEU A 154 -0.32 -0.78 -0.30
CA LEU A 154 0.63 -1.47 -1.16
C LEU A 154 -0.05 -2.54 -2.00
N THR A 155 0.12 -2.49 -3.33
CA THR A 155 -0.04 -3.64 -4.21
C THR A 155 1.33 -4.23 -4.56
N ALA A 156 1.43 -5.54 -4.72
CA ALA A 156 2.70 -6.20 -4.96
C ALA A 156 2.53 -7.49 -5.78
N MET A 157 3.59 -7.84 -6.51
CA MET A 157 3.64 -9.05 -7.33
C MET A 157 5.06 -9.63 -7.30
N SER A 158 5.18 -10.94 -7.12
CA SER A 158 6.46 -11.64 -7.18
C SER A 158 7.13 -11.43 -8.53
N ARG A 159 8.46 -11.27 -8.53
CA ARG A 159 9.27 -11.21 -9.76
C ARG A 159 9.48 -12.61 -10.33
N GLY A 160 9.73 -12.68 -11.64
CA GLY A 160 10.02 -13.91 -12.36
C GLY A 160 8.78 -14.65 -12.85
N PHE A 161 9.00 -15.69 -13.65
CA PHE A 161 7.93 -16.46 -14.30
C PHE A 161 7.27 -17.48 -13.37
N ARG A 162 8.00 -18.02 -12.40
CA ARG A 162 7.47 -18.97 -11.42
C ARG A 162 7.20 -18.27 -10.11
N SER A 163 5.96 -17.92 -9.88
CA SER A 163 5.48 -17.28 -8.63
C SER A 163 4.54 -18.21 -7.86
#